data_d026e69dbc8a02feffec6da750172a33
#
_entry.id   d026e69dbc8a02feffec6da750172a33
#
_cell.length_a   1.000
_cell.length_b   1.000
_cell.length_c   1.000
_cell.angle_alpha   90.00
_cell.angle_beta   90.00
_cell.angle_gamma   90.00
#
_symmetry.space_group_name_H-M   'P 1'
#
loop_
_entity.id
_entity.type
_entity.pdbx_description
1 polymer ?
#
loop_
_entity_poly.entity_id
_entity_poly.type
_entity_poly.pdbx_seq_one_letter_code
_entity_poly.pdbx_strand_id
1 'polypeptide(L)'
;MPFLNNRLSRRFFLKGASAATAAGALALQAQAANADEAPKTAESPAAAEETKGPRLTIQRATITEDGMTVSYTAHGLRELLTEGTTLTVRHGYVRDNSFETLRSWPLTPEFNGDEDTFSGTDLFPIELIQPEGVDHALQLDICTDPWGQEIAHQVAARIPVAESKILKTSFEDVPGNHPYADDIRVANQKKWLLPNPQTGAFEPDRAVTREEVIALLNRAAGRPGVSENSEVAPYADAADRPAANALHWARDRKITEPIASGERIDPTAPISHEELAAVLYQYNAEVQLTEMKEGTGSRFRDVLGAGLLHRYVAWVGANDIVLDSSGEFKPTAPTTRAELARFIRRYKLQNLLFPDFSYVS
;
A
#
# COMPACT_ATOMS: atom_id res chain seq x y z
N MET A 1 -12.24 -44.73 -6.43
CA MET A 1 -12.50 -43.87 -5.25
C MET A 1 -12.21 -42.46 -5.66
N PRO A 2 -13.18 -41.52 -5.65
CA PRO A 2 -13.01 -40.19 -6.22
C PRO A 2 -12.44 -39.25 -5.17
N PHE A 3 -11.41 -38.50 -5.56
CA PHE A 3 -10.90 -37.38 -4.77
C PHE A 3 -11.89 -36.20 -4.86
N LEU A 4 -12.50 -35.87 -3.76
CA LEU A 4 -13.35 -34.71 -3.59
C LEU A 4 -12.53 -33.44 -3.66
N ASN A 5 -12.83 -32.65 -4.67
CA ASN A 5 -12.37 -31.29 -4.88
C ASN A 5 -12.87 -30.38 -3.75
N ASN A 6 -11.97 -29.93 -2.90
CA ASN A 6 -12.26 -28.99 -1.80
C ASN A 6 -12.20 -27.54 -2.30
N ARG A 7 -13.13 -27.18 -3.23
CA ARG A 7 -13.27 -25.82 -3.78
C ARG A 7 -14.36 -24.96 -3.11
N LEU A 8 -14.82 -25.35 -1.91
CA LEU A 8 -16.03 -24.75 -1.32
C LEU A 8 -15.78 -24.10 0.04
N SER A 9 -14.66 -23.45 0.30
CA SER A 9 -14.48 -22.81 1.61
C SER A 9 -13.99 -21.35 1.62
N ARG A 10 -13.90 -20.66 0.47
CA ARG A 10 -13.47 -19.25 0.43
C ARG A 10 -14.49 -18.25 -0.13
N ARG A 11 -15.70 -18.70 -0.46
CA ARG A 11 -16.72 -17.84 -1.10
C ARG A 11 -17.73 -17.19 -0.15
N PHE A 12 -17.56 -17.26 1.16
CA PHE A 12 -18.59 -16.79 2.11
C PHE A 12 -18.20 -15.59 2.97
N PHE A 13 -17.11 -14.87 2.69
CA PHE A 13 -16.69 -13.77 3.58
C PHE A 13 -16.70 -12.36 2.98
N LEU A 14 -17.29 -12.14 1.81
CA LEU A 14 -17.39 -10.78 1.24
C LEU A 14 -18.68 -10.58 0.46
N LYS A 15 -19.82 -10.58 1.16
CA LYS A 15 -21.05 -9.93 0.67
C LYS A 15 -21.64 -9.12 1.82
N GLY A 16 -21.41 -7.81 1.75
CA GLY A 16 -22.05 -6.87 2.67
C GLY A 16 -21.33 -5.55 2.82
N ALA A 17 -20.86 -4.93 1.75
CA ALA A 17 -20.55 -3.51 1.78
C ALA A 17 -21.67 -2.75 1.05
N SER A 18 -22.81 -2.61 1.70
CA SER A 18 -23.78 -1.57 1.34
C SER A 18 -23.30 -0.26 1.96
N ALA A 19 -23.00 0.70 1.11
CA ALA A 19 -22.67 2.06 1.49
C ALA A 19 -23.83 2.69 2.29
N ALA A 20 -23.68 2.78 3.59
CA ALA A 20 -24.41 3.73 4.41
C ALA A 20 -23.59 5.01 4.42
N THR A 21 -23.96 5.96 3.55
CA THR A 21 -23.48 7.34 3.61
C THR A 21 -24.05 7.98 4.87
N ALA A 22 -23.37 7.84 5.98
CA ALA A 22 -23.56 8.73 7.12
C ALA A 22 -22.66 9.96 6.87
N ALA A 23 -23.27 11.03 6.38
CA ALA A 23 -22.65 12.36 6.34
C ALA A 23 -22.49 12.88 7.77
N GLY A 24 -21.46 12.40 8.47
CA GLY A 24 -20.96 13.00 9.69
C GLY A 24 -19.87 13.98 9.33
N ALA A 25 -20.13 15.27 9.46
CA ALA A 25 -19.12 16.29 9.25
C ALA A 25 -17.96 16.07 10.24
N LEU A 26 -16.82 15.65 9.74
CA LEU A 26 -15.57 15.58 10.50
C LEU A 26 -15.13 17.01 10.85
N ALA A 27 -15.40 17.45 12.07
CA ALA A 27 -14.77 18.64 12.63
C ALA A 27 -13.33 18.28 13.02
N LEU A 28 -12.41 18.34 12.07
CA LEU A 28 -10.97 18.23 12.30
C LEU A 28 -10.46 19.54 12.88
N GLN A 29 -10.27 19.61 14.19
CA GLN A 29 -9.58 20.72 14.81
C GLN A 29 -8.09 20.67 14.45
N ALA A 30 -7.67 21.55 13.56
CA ALA A 30 -6.27 21.77 13.24
C ALA A 30 -5.63 22.64 14.33
N GLN A 31 -4.75 22.08 15.15
CA GLN A 31 -3.76 22.86 15.89
C GLN A 31 -2.50 22.95 15.03
N ALA A 32 -2.30 24.11 14.41
CA ALA A 32 -1.05 24.45 13.75
C ALA A 32 -0.02 24.82 14.83
N ALA A 33 1.04 24.03 14.94
CA ALA A 33 2.23 24.44 15.69
C ALA A 33 3.13 25.27 14.76
N ASN A 34 3.13 26.58 14.95
CA ASN A 34 4.15 27.46 14.37
C ASN A 34 5.43 27.34 15.17
N ALA A 35 6.50 26.85 14.55
CA ALA A 35 7.87 26.95 15.04
C ALA A 35 8.48 28.22 14.45
N ASP A 36 8.61 29.26 15.26
CA ASP A 36 9.75 30.17 15.39
C ASP A 36 9.39 31.34 16.29
N GLU A 37 9.89 31.35 17.51
CA GLU A 37 10.40 32.50 18.24
C GLU A 37 10.83 32.09 19.66
N ALA A 38 12.03 32.57 20.06
CA ALA A 38 12.63 32.30 21.36
C ALA A 38 11.94 33.06 22.52
N PRO A 39 12.17 32.69 23.81
CA PRO A 39 11.20 32.87 24.87
C PRO A 39 11.16 34.28 25.45
N LYS A 40 10.01 34.88 25.47
CA LYS A 40 9.67 35.93 26.46
C LYS A 40 8.76 35.32 27.52
N THR A 41 9.22 35.42 28.77
CA THR A 41 8.42 35.15 29.96
C THR A 41 7.11 35.89 29.89
N ALA A 42 5.99 35.15 29.86
CA ALA A 42 4.66 35.67 30.06
C ALA A 42 3.84 34.65 30.86
N GLU A 43 3.10 35.20 31.79
CA GLU A 43 2.20 34.62 32.76
C GLU A 43 1.32 33.48 32.23
N SER A 44 1.10 32.49 33.12
CA SER A 44 0.19 31.35 32.94
C SER A 44 -1.18 31.82 32.46
N PRO A 45 -1.68 31.40 31.30
CA PRO A 45 -3.07 31.60 30.98
C PRO A 45 -3.92 30.57 31.75
N ALA A 46 -4.99 31.07 32.29
CA ALA A 46 -6.05 30.36 33.00
C ALA A 46 -6.43 29.04 32.30
N ALA A 47 -6.73 28.03 33.12
CA ALA A 47 -7.20 26.71 32.73
C ALA A 47 -8.26 26.83 31.64
N ALA A 48 -7.93 26.37 30.43
CA ALA A 48 -8.93 26.16 29.39
C ALA A 48 -9.92 25.11 29.90
N GLU A 49 -11.22 25.42 29.86
CA GLU A 49 -12.31 24.53 30.20
C GLU A 49 -12.07 23.19 29.45
N GLU A 50 -11.90 22.13 30.20
CA GLU A 50 -11.82 20.77 29.67
C GLU A 50 -13.13 20.44 28.96
N THR A 51 -13.11 20.41 27.66
CA THR A 51 -14.22 19.87 26.86
C THR A 51 -14.41 18.42 27.26
N LYS A 52 -15.43 18.15 28.06
CA LYS A 52 -15.86 16.82 28.47
C LYS A 52 -16.44 16.08 27.26
N GLY A 53 -15.61 15.37 26.48
CA GLY A 53 -16.08 14.57 25.37
C GLY A 53 -14.99 13.65 24.83
N PRO A 54 -15.37 12.63 24.04
CA PRO A 54 -14.42 11.73 23.43
C PRO A 54 -13.40 12.48 22.56
N ARG A 55 -12.13 12.24 22.80
CA ARG A 55 -11.05 12.86 22.02
C ARG A 55 -9.84 11.94 21.89
N LEU A 56 -9.12 12.09 20.80
CA LEU A 56 -7.87 11.41 20.53
C LEU A 56 -6.77 12.43 20.31
N THR A 57 -5.66 12.27 21.01
CA THR A 57 -4.50 13.16 20.91
C THR A 57 -3.28 12.35 20.50
N ILE A 58 -2.64 12.71 19.40
CA ILE A 58 -1.36 12.14 19.00
C ILE A 58 -0.27 12.86 19.76
N GLN A 59 0.48 12.11 20.56
CA GLN A 59 1.57 12.65 21.36
C GLN A 59 2.88 12.69 20.57
N ARG A 60 3.12 11.64 19.77
CA ARG A 60 4.33 11.52 18.99
C ARG A 60 4.12 10.59 17.82
N ALA A 61 4.75 10.92 16.70
CA ALA A 61 4.93 10.01 15.58
C ALA A 61 6.39 9.98 15.17
N THR A 62 6.93 8.80 14.93
CA THR A 62 8.35 8.62 14.55
C THR A 62 8.41 7.58 13.44
N ILE A 63 9.04 7.90 12.32
CA ILE A 63 9.29 6.96 11.22
C ILE A 63 10.65 6.31 11.44
N THR A 64 10.67 4.98 11.41
CA THR A 64 11.87 4.13 11.51
C THR A 64 11.94 3.19 10.32
N GLU A 65 12.94 2.31 10.29
CA GLU A 65 13.08 1.26 9.24
C GLU A 65 11.90 0.29 9.24
N ASP A 66 11.33 0.04 10.41
CA ASP A 66 10.22 -0.91 10.58
C ASP A 66 8.87 -0.29 10.21
N GLY A 67 8.77 1.04 10.23
CA GLY A 67 7.54 1.75 9.97
C GLY A 67 7.38 3.03 10.79
N MET A 68 6.15 3.47 10.93
CA MET A 68 5.80 4.64 11.72
C MET A 68 5.22 4.22 13.07
N THR A 69 5.93 4.55 14.15
CA THR A 69 5.44 4.39 15.52
C THR A 69 4.65 5.62 15.91
N VAL A 70 3.40 5.42 16.33
CA VAL A 70 2.50 6.51 16.78
C VAL A 70 2.09 6.27 18.21
N SER A 71 2.41 7.23 19.09
CA SER A 71 1.95 7.24 20.47
C SER A 71 0.80 8.22 20.63
N TYR A 72 -0.25 7.79 21.29
CA TYR A 72 -1.47 8.56 21.44
C TYR A 72 -2.09 8.38 22.83
N THR A 73 -2.99 9.31 23.17
CA THR A 73 -3.87 9.23 24.34
C THR A 73 -5.31 9.46 23.92
N ALA A 74 -6.19 8.57 24.34
CA ALA A 74 -7.63 8.68 24.16
C ALA A 74 -8.29 9.08 25.50
N HIS A 75 -9.32 9.90 25.41
CA HIS A 75 -10.06 10.44 26.55
C HIS A 75 -11.57 10.29 26.30
N GLY A 76 -12.34 10.13 27.36
CA GLY A 76 -13.80 10.17 27.30
C GLY A 76 -14.45 8.95 26.66
N LEU A 77 -13.77 7.80 26.62
CA LEU A 77 -14.28 6.60 25.94
C LEU A 77 -14.80 5.52 26.90
N ARG A 78 -14.50 5.60 28.20
CA ARG A 78 -14.84 4.58 29.18
C ARG A 78 -16.36 4.31 29.28
N GLU A 79 -17.15 5.37 29.34
CA GLU A 79 -18.61 5.26 29.45
C GLU A 79 -19.28 4.78 28.16
N LEU A 80 -18.59 4.91 27.02
CA LEU A 80 -19.07 4.49 25.71
C LEU A 80 -18.77 3.01 25.44
N LEU A 81 -17.82 2.43 26.17
CA LEU A 81 -17.43 1.01 26.06
C LEU A 81 -18.28 0.19 27.01
N THR A 82 -19.48 -0.19 26.58
CA THR A 82 -20.44 -0.99 27.34
C THR A 82 -20.37 -2.46 26.92
N GLU A 83 -21.09 -3.33 27.65
CA GLU A 83 -21.21 -4.72 27.28
C GLU A 83 -21.76 -4.87 25.85
N GLY A 84 -21.09 -5.65 25.02
CA GLY A 84 -21.44 -5.84 23.60
C GLY A 84 -20.83 -4.84 22.64
N THR A 85 -20.08 -3.83 23.12
CA THR A 85 -19.32 -2.96 22.24
C THR A 85 -17.88 -3.42 22.09
N THR A 86 -17.26 -3.08 20.95
CA THR A 86 -15.85 -3.31 20.65
C THR A 86 -15.16 -2.00 20.27
N LEU A 87 -13.90 -1.85 20.70
CA LEU A 87 -13.07 -0.75 20.26
C LEU A 87 -12.17 -1.22 19.13
N THR A 88 -12.22 -0.53 18.01
CA THR A 88 -11.40 -0.80 16.84
C THR A 88 -10.50 0.39 16.55
N VAL A 89 -9.21 0.13 16.40
CA VAL A 89 -8.24 1.11 15.92
C VAL A 89 -8.18 1.03 14.40
N ARG A 90 -8.25 2.19 13.73
CA ARG A 90 -8.05 2.30 12.29
C ARG A 90 -6.90 3.25 12.01
N HIS A 91 -5.95 2.80 11.23
CA HIS A 91 -4.94 3.64 10.61
C HIS A 91 -5.27 3.84 9.15
N GLY A 92 -5.20 5.08 8.71
CA GLY A 92 -5.52 5.44 7.34
C GLY A 92 -4.95 6.80 6.96
N TYR A 93 -5.48 7.38 5.93
CA TYR A 93 -5.17 8.72 5.49
C TYR A 93 -6.45 9.51 5.18
N VAL A 94 -6.33 10.82 5.24
CA VAL A 94 -7.42 11.73 4.90
C VAL A 94 -7.21 12.25 3.48
N ARG A 95 -8.21 12.02 2.62
CA ARG A 95 -8.25 12.56 1.27
C ARG A 95 -9.65 13.15 1.04
N ASP A 96 -9.71 14.37 0.53
CA ASP A 96 -10.99 15.05 0.21
C ASP A 96 -12.00 15.03 1.38
N ASN A 97 -11.52 15.24 2.61
CA ASN A 97 -12.29 15.13 3.86
C ASN A 97 -12.89 13.72 4.16
N SER A 98 -12.43 12.71 3.48
CA SER A 98 -12.80 11.31 3.73
C SER A 98 -11.63 10.56 4.36
N PHE A 99 -11.92 9.71 5.35
CA PHE A 99 -10.93 8.82 5.95
C PHE A 99 -10.90 7.51 5.18
N GLU A 100 -9.75 7.18 4.60
CA GLU A 100 -9.52 5.91 3.92
C GLU A 100 -8.72 4.98 4.82
N THR A 101 -9.33 3.89 5.27
CA THR A 101 -8.69 2.91 6.15
C THR A 101 -7.67 2.07 5.39
N LEU A 102 -6.44 2.03 5.87
CA LEU A 102 -5.38 1.14 5.39
C LEU A 102 -5.29 -0.14 6.21
N ARG A 103 -5.53 -0.03 7.52
CA ARG A 103 -5.48 -1.15 8.46
C ARG A 103 -6.43 -0.91 9.62
N SER A 104 -7.02 -1.99 10.13
CA SER A 104 -7.83 -1.94 11.35
C SER A 104 -7.58 -3.19 12.21
N TRP A 105 -7.68 -3.03 13.53
CA TRP A 105 -7.56 -4.13 14.49
C TRP A 105 -8.36 -3.81 15.75
N PRO A 106 -8.88 -4.85 16.46
CA PRO A 106 -9.54 -4.66 17.74
C PRO A 106 -8.51 -4.24 18.79
N LEU A 107 -8.94 -3.41 19.73
CA LEU A 107 -8.17 -2.97 20.89
C LEU A 107 -8.94 -3.21 22.17
N THR A 108 -8.29 -3.79 23.16
CA THR A 108 -8.80 -3.80 24.54
C THR A 108 -8.06 -2.71 25.31
N PRO A 109 -8.74 -1.59 25.67
CA PRO A 109 -8.06 -0.49 26.32
C PRO A 109 -7.76 -0.79 27.78
N GLU A 110 -6.57 -0.43 28.22
CA GLU A 110 -6.18 -0.43 29.62
C GLU A 110 -6.26 1.02 30.14
N PHE A 111 -7.31 1.34 30.87
CA PHE A 111 -7.51 2.67 31.41
C PHE A 111 -6.58 2.97 32.58
N ASN A 112 -6.15 4.23 32.70
CA ASN A 112 -5.27 4.72 33.74
C ASN A 112 -6.02 4.86 35.08
N GLY A 113 -6.12 3.77 35.84
CA GLY A 113 -6.83 3.77 37.10
C GLY A 113 -8.30 4.23 36.97
N ASP A 114 -8.70 5.22 37.75
CA ASP A 114 -10.06 5.79 37.73
C ASP A 114 -10.23 6.89 36.65
N GLU A 115 -9.18 7.29 35.97
CA GLU A 115 -9.24 8.27 34.89
C GLU A 115 -9.91 7.69 33.64
N ASP A 116 -10.71 8.49 32.95
CA ASP A 116 -11.29 8.12 31.66
C ASP A 116 -10.29 8.39 30.53
N THR A 117 -9.09 7.82 30.68
CA THR A 117 -7.99 7.94 29.72
C THR A 117 -7.25 6.63 29.56
N PHE A 118 -6.80 6.35 28.35
CA PHE A 118 -5.80 5.31 28.08
C PHE A 118 -4.80 5.78 27.04
N SER A 119 -3.61 5.23 27.06
CA SER A 119 -2.56 5.51 26.09
C SER A 119 -2.20 4.26 25.33
N GLY A 120 -1.90 4.43 24.05
CA GLY A 120 -1.44 3.38 23.16
C GLY A 120 -0.21 3.80 22.37
N THR A 121 0.51 2.81 21.90
CA THR A 121 1.60 2.98 20.94
C THR A 121 1.51 1.88 19.90
N ASP A 122 1.28 2.26 18.66
CA ASP A 122 1.10 1.33 17.55
C ASP A 122 2.20 1.53 16.51
N LEU A 123 2.63 0.42 15.92
CA LEU A 123 3.56 0.39 14.80
C LEU A 123 2.77 0.17 13.51
N PHE A 124 2.84 1.13 12.60
CA PHE A 124 2.33 0.99 11.25
C PHE A 124 3.46 0.57 10.33
N PRO A 125 3.33 -0.59 9.67
CA PRO A 125 4.37 -1.10 8.78
C PRO A 125 4.75 -0.07 7.71
N ILE A 126 6.03 -0.04 7.35
CA ILE A 126 6.58 0.94 6.39
C ILE A 126 5.86 0.92 5.04
N GLU A 127 5.31 -0.23 4.64
CA GLU A 127 4.56 -0.40 3.40
C GLU A 127 3.26 0.40 3.38
N LEU A 128 2.68 0.65 4.55
CA LEU A 128 1.43 1.39 4.71
C LEU A 128 1.65 2.91 4.82
N ILE A 129 2.91 3.37 4.91
CA ILE A 129 3.22 4.79 4.97
C ILE A 129 3.17 5.36 3.56
N GLN A 130 2.18 6.21 3.30
CA GLN A 130 2.02 6.89 2.03
C GLN A 130 3.11 7.95 1.86
N PRO A 131 3.63 8.16 0.64
CA PRO A 131 4.58 9.23 0.38
C PRO A 131 3.92 10.62 0.45
N GLU A 132 4.75 11.63 0.30
CA GLU A 132 4.44 13.05 0.44
C GLU A 132 3.04 13.49 -0.02
N GLY A 133 2.43 14.37 0.75
CA GLY A 133 1.15 15.02 0.42
C GLY A 133 -0.10 14.26 0.90
N VAL A 134 0.06 13.17 1.64
CA VAL A 134 -1.06 12.45 2.25
C VAL A 134 -1.01 12.56 3.77
N ASP A 135 -2.05 13.14 4.36
CA ASP A 135 -2.18 13.24 5.81
C ASP A 135 -2.60 11.90 6.40
N HIS A 136 -1.69 11.22 7.08
CA HIS A 136 -2.04 10.06 7.88
C HIS A 136 -2.91 10.44 9.07
N ALA A 137 -3.81 9.55 9.44
CA ALA A 137 -4.66 9.73 10.62
C ALA A 137 -4.87 8.41 11.36
N LEU A 138 -5.11 8.53 12.66
CA LEU A 138 -5.55 7.46 13.54
C LEU A 138 -7.02 7.72 13.90
N GLN A 139 -7.82 6.68 13.86
CA GLN A 139 -9.22 6.71 14.25
C GLN A 139 -9.50 5.57 15.24
N LEU A 140 -10.28 5.87 16.27
CA LEU A 140 -10.80 4.89 17.21
C LEU A 140 -12.32 4.83 17.03
N ASP A 141 -12.82 3.66 16.71
CA ASP A 141 -14.24 3.40 16.52
C ASP A 141 -14.76 2.51 17.63
N ILE A 142 -15.86 2.93 18.26
CA ILE A 142 -16.65 2.10 19.14
C ILE A 142 -17.76 1.49 18.31
N CYS A 143 -17.74 0.18 18.16
CA CYS A 143 -18.65 -0.57 17.33
C CYS A 143 -19.62 -1.39 18.18
N THR A 144 -20.87 -1.50 17.74
CA THR A 144 -21.92 -2.29 18.40
C THR A 144 -21.96 -3.74 17.96
N ASP A 145 -21.12 -4.09 16.98
CA ASP A 145 -20.99 -5.46 16.49
C ASP A 145 -19.59 -6.01 16.76
N PRO A 146 -19.44 -7.36 16.93
CA PRO A 146 -18.14 -7.98 17.20
C PRO A 146 -17.17 -7.94 16.02
N TRP A 147 -17.64 -7.53 14.84
CA TRP A 147 -16.85 -7.45 13.61
C TRP A 147 -16.30 -6.07 13.32
N GLY A 148 -16.70 -5.04 14.13
CA GLY A 148 -16.24 -3.66 13.99
C GLY A 148 -16.81 -2.94 12.77
N GLN A 149 -18.02 -3.28 12.34
CA GLN A 149 -18.66 -2.71 11.14
C GLN A 149 -19.73 -1.65 11.47
N GLU A 150 -20.45 -1.81 12.57
CA GLU A 150 -21.47 -0.85 13.00
C GLU A 150 -20.87 0.15 13.99
N ILE A 151 -20.46 1.31 13.49
CA ILE A 151 -19.80 2.35 14.28
C ILE A 151 -20.85 3.17 15.03
N ALA A 152 -20.84 3.11 16.37
CA ALA A 152 -21.68 3.94 17.23
C ALA A 152 -21.03 5.30 17.53
N HIS A 153 -19.72 5.29 17.80
CA HIS A 153 -18.95 6.50 18.10
C HIS A 153 -17.57 6.41 17.43
N GLN A 154 -17.04 7.56 17.04
CA GLN A 154 -15.71 7.64 16.47
C GLN A 154 -14.97 8.87 16.96
N VAL A 155 -13.67 8.74 17.16
CA VAL A 155 -12.75 9.85 17.35
C VAL A 155 -11.55 9.68 16.45
N ALA A 156 -11.09 10.77 15.83
CA ALA A 156 -9.96 10.70 14.92
C ALA A 156 -8.98 11.85 15.19
N ALA A 157 -7.71 11.60 14.94
CA ALA A 157 -6.66 12.61 14.98
C ALA A 157 -5.73 12.45 13.79
N ARG A 158 -5.35 13.59 13.18
CA ARG A 158 -4.27 13.60 12.18
C ARG A 158 -2.96 13.29 12.88
N ILE A 159 -2.18 12.43 12.25
CA ILE A 159 -0.82 12.15 12.70
C ILE A 159 0.02 13.31 12.18
N PRO A 160 0.65 14.13 13.06
CA PRO A 160 1.54 15.19 12.60
C PRO A 160 2.63 14.56 11.73
N VAL A 161 3.06 15.28 10.70
CA VAL A 161 4.14 14.82 9.82
C VAL A 161 5.31 14.46 10.72
N ALA A 162 5.57 13.17 10.84
CA ALA A 162 6.63 12.68 11.69
C ALA A 162 7.93 13.29 11.18
N GLU A 163 8.78 13.76 12.08
CA GLU A 163 10.17 14.05 11.75
C GLU A 163 10.75 12.77 11.18
N SER A 164 10.75 12.68 9.86
CA SER A 164 11.42 11.63 9.14
C SER A 164 12.90 11.75 9.52
N LYS A 165 13.40 10.87 10.36
CA LYS A 165 14.78 10.49 10.24
C LYS A 165 14.85 9.79 8.90
N ILE A 166 15.03 10.56 7.84
CA ILE A 166 15.27 10.08 6.50
C ILE A 166 16.44 9.11 6.64
N LEU A 167 16.11 7.84 6.66
CA LEU A 167 17.12 6.82 6.62
C LEU A 167 17.78 7.00 5.27
N LYS A 168 19.04 7.36 5.30
CA LYS A 168 19.85 7.47 4.09
C LYS A 168 19.66 6.17 3.35
N THR A 169 19.28 6.26 2.07
CA THR A 169 19.36 5.10 1.18
C THR A 169 20.79 4.57 1.32
N SER A 170 20.95 3.26 1.46
CA SER A 170 22.28 2.63 1.59
C SER A 170 23.05 2.64 0.27
N PHE A 171 22.54 3.30 -0.78
CA PHE A 171 23.10 3.30 -2.12
C PHE A 171 23.72 4.66 -2.46
N GLU A 172 24.97 4.66 -2.90
CA GLU A 172 25.68 5.88 -3.30
C GLU A 172 25.01 6.57 -4.49
N ASP A 173 24.39 5.80 -5.37
CA ASP A 173 23.69 6.28 -6.57
C ASP A 173 22.24 6.69 -6.33
N VAL A 174 21.76 6.62 -5.06
CA VAL A 174 20.42 7.07 -4.68
C VAL A 174 20.55 8.13 -3.57
N PRO A 175 20.66 9.41 -3.93
CA PRO A 175 20.73 10.48 -2.94
C PRO A 175 19.45 10.55 -2.11
N GLY A 176 19.54 11.02 -0.87
CA GLY A 176 18.41 11.06 0.07
C GLY A 176 17.23 11.93 -0.38
N ASN A 177 17.45 12.85 -1.31
CA ASN A 177 16.40 13.67 -1.95
C ASN A 177 15.90 13.09 -3.29
N HIS A 178 16.29 11.88 -3.65
CA HIS A 178 15.77 11.22 -4.84
C HIS A 178 14.24 11.02 -4.72
N PRO A 179 13.44 11.33 -5.76
CA PRO A 179 11.97 11.28 -5.69
C PRO A 179 11.39 9.93 -5.23
N TYR A 180 12.14 8.86 -5.46
CA TYR A 180 11.75 7.49 -5.10
C TYR A 180 12.65 6.87 -4.03
N ALA A 181 13.41 7.68 -3.27
CA ALA A 181 14.36 7.16 -2.27
C ALA A 181 13.70 6.20 -1.28
N ASP A 182 12.52 6.54 -0.76
CA ASP A 182 11.79 5.70 0.18
C ASP A 182 11.24 4.43 -0.47
N ASP A 183 10.77 4.51 -1.71
CA ASP A 183 10.27 3.34 -2.44
C ASP A 183 11.41 2.35 -2.71
N ILE A 184 12.59 2.87 -3.10
CA ILE A 184 13.82 2.10 -3.30
C ILE A 184 14.27 1.44 -2.00
N ARG A 185 14.28 2.19 -0.90
CA ARG A 185 14.65 1.67 0.41
C ARG A 185 13.74 0.51 0.82
N VAL A 186 12.42 0.70 0.70
CA VAL A 186 11.44 -0.36 1.01
C VAL A 186 11.63 -1.56 0.08
N ALA A 187 11.78 -1.34 -1.23
CA ALA A 187 11.96 -2.43 -2.19
C ALA A 187 13.21 -3.26 -1.91
N ASN A 188 14.31 -2.62 -1.49
CA ASN A 188 15.53 -3.31 -1.09
C ASN A 188 15.37 -4.05 0.24
N GLN A 189 14.80 -3.41 1.25
CA GLN A 189 14.55 -4.00 2.58
C GLN A 189 13.66 -5.25 2.47
N LYS A 190 12.61 -5.18 1.66
CA LYS A 190 11.71 -6.30 1.38
C LYS A 190 12.28 -7.29 0.35
N LYS A 191 13.50 -7.06 -0.13
CA LYS A 191 14.18 -7.87 -1.15
C LYS A 191 13.37 -8.03 -2.45
N TRP A 192 12.49 -7.10 -2.75
CA TRP A 192 11.80 -7.07 -4.04
C TRP A 192 12.77 -6.74 -5.17
N LEU A 193 13.58 -5.70 -4.98
CA LEU A 193 14.63 -5.29 -5.90
C LEU A 193 15.97 -5.25 -5.15
N LEU A 194 16.92 -6.01 -5.64
CA LEU A 194 18.27 -6.10 -5.07
C LEU A 194 19.23 -5.20 -5.85
N PRO A 195 20.29 -4.69 -5.21
CA PRO A 195 21.33 -3.95 -5.89
C PRO A 195 22.06 -4.84 -6.91
N ASN A 196 22.76 -4.21 -7.84
CA ASN A 196 23.68 -4.89 -8.74
C ASN A 196 24.76 -5.59 -7.90
N PRO A 197 24.91 -6.92 -8.02
CA PRO A 197 25.83 -7.68 -7.18
C PRO A 197 27.31 -7.39 -7.43
N GLN A 198 27.66 -6.81 -8.59
CA GLN A 198 29.05 -6.45 -8.92
C GLN A 198 29.42 -5.08 -8.40
N THR A 199 28.50 -4.12 -8.43
CA THR A 199 28.77 -2.71 -8.11
C THR A 199 28.21 -2.27 -6.75
N GLY A 200 27.22 -2.97 -6.22
CA GLY A 200 26.46 -2.56 -5.05
C GLY A 200 25.49 -1.39 -5.33
N ALA A 201 25.45 -0.86 -6.55
CA ALA A 201 24.58 0.23 -6.96
C ALA A 201 23.14 -0.24 -7.14
N PHE A 202 22.17 0.63 -6.89
CA PHE A 202 20.76 0.35 -7.16
C PHE A 202 20.39 0.55 -8.64
N GLU A 203 21.05 1.49 -9.32
CA GLU A 203 20.81 1.85 -10.71
C GLU A 203 19.37 2.39 -10.92
N PRO A 204 18.96 3.48 -10.23
CA PRO A 204 17.56 3.93 -10.17
C PRO A 204 16.97 4.25 -11.55
N ASP A 205 17.76 4.85 -12.43
CA ASP A 205 17.33 5.31 -13.76
C ASP A 205 17.43 4.22 -14.85
N ARG A 206 17.97 3.05 -14.53
CA ARG A 206 18.05 1.95 -15.48
C ARG A 206 16.66 1.40 -15.80
N ALA A 207 16.34 1.32 -17.08
CA ALA A 207 15.11 0.67 -17.52
C ALA A 207 15.11 -0.81 -17.13
N VAL A 208 13.97 -1.31 -16.66
CA VAL A 208 13.76 -2.73 -16.36
C VAL A 208 13.26 -3.46 -17.59
N THR A 209 13.67 -4.70 -17.74
CA THR A 209 13.25 -5.54 -18.85
C THR A 209 12.00 -6.35 -18.53
N ARG A 210 11.32 -6.85 -19.57
CA ARG A 210 10.15 -7.72 -19.40
C ARG A 210 10.49 -8.96 -18.59
N GLU A 211 11.64 -9.61 -18.85
CA GLU A 211 12.05 -10.79 -18.08
C GLU A 211 12.35 -10.49 -16.62
N GLU A 212 12.90 -9.32 -16.28
CA GLU A 212 13.15 -8.93 -14.89
C GLU A 212 11.84 -8.79 -14.10
N VAL A 213 10.82 -8.16 -14.69
CA VAL A 213 9.50 -8.02 -14.06
C VAL A 213 8.83 -9.38 -13.92
N ILE A 214 8.85 -10.21 -14.94
CA ILE A 214 8.23 -11.55 -14.89
C ILE A 214 8.94 -12.45 -13.87
N ALA A 215 10.26 -12.40 -13.78
CA ALA A 215 11.03 -13.13 -12.77
C ALA A 215 10.68 -12.66 -11.35
N LEU A 216 10.48 -11.35 -11.14
CA LEU A 216 10.01 -10.81 -9.87
C LEU A 216 8.63 -11.37 -9.50
N LEU A 217 7.66 -11.36 -10.42
CA LEU A 217 6.30 -11.86 -10.17
C LEU A 217 6.26 -13.37 -9.97
N ASN A 218 7.06 -14.16 -10.71
CA ASN A 218 7.20 -15.59 -10.49
C ASN A 218 7.76 -15.88 -9.08
N ARG A 219 8.78 -15.13 -8.67
CA ARG A 219 9.30 -15.22 -7.31
C ARG A 219 8.24 -14.85 -6.25
N ALA A 220 7.44 -13.83 -6.50
CA ALA A 220 6.33 -13.42 -5.64
C ALA A 220 5.23 -14.48 -5.52
N ALA A 221 5.04 -15.28 -6.57
CA ALA A 221 4.13 -16.42 -6.56
C ALA A 221 4.72 -17.70 -5.91
N GLY A 222 5.94 -17.64 -5.36
CA GLY A 222 6.62 -18.80 -4.77
C GLY A 222 7.40 -19.65 -5.77
N ARG A 223 7.77 -19.07 -6.92
CA ARG A 223 8.50 -19.75 -8.03
C ARG A 223 7.79 -21.00 -8.58
N PRO A 224 6.50 -20.91 -8.88
CA PRO A 224 5.81 -22.04 -9.48
C PRO A 224 6.40 -22.38 -10.84
N GLY A 225 6.42 -23.66 -11.14
CA GLY A 225 6.66 -24.16 -12.50
C GLY A 225 5.41 -24.04 -13.39
N VAL A 226 5.53 -24.49 -14.61
CA VAL A 226 4.42 -24.66 -15.55
C VAL A 226 3.54 -25.81 -15.07
N SER A 227 2.24 -25.75 -15.34
CA SER A 227 1.30 -26.82 -15.01
C SER A 227 1.72 -28.14 -15.68
N GLU A 228 1.68 -29.26 -14.95
CA GLU A 228 2.07 -30.59 -15.48
C GLU A 228 1.30 -31.00 -16.75
N ASN A 229 0.08 -30.50 -16.91
CA ASN A 229 -0.77 -30.77 -18.07
C ASN A 229 -0.84 -29.57 -19.02
N SER A 230 0.11 -28.65 -18.97
CA SER A 230 0.12 -27.50 -19.87
C SER A 230 0.54 -27.94 -21.28
N GLU A 231 -0.30 -27.58 -22.24
CA GLU A 231 0.00 -27.72 -23.68
C GLU A 231 0.65 -26.44 -24.25
N VAL A 232 0.88 -25.44 -23.39
CA VAL A 232 1.45 -24.15 -23.78
C VAL A 232 2.96 -24.30 -23.98
N ALA A 233 3.44 -24.06 -25.19
CA ALA A 233 4.86 -24.04 -25.50
C ALA A 233 5.56 -22.83 -24.88
N PRO A 234 6.86 -22.90 -24.53
CA PRO A 234 7.63 -21.72 -24.12
C PRO A 234 7.73 -20.71 -25.27
N TYR A 235 8.05 -19.45 -24.94
CA TYR A 235 8.35 -18.44 -25.97
C TYR A 235 9.62 -18.83 -26.76
N ALA A 236 9.55 -18.68 -28.08
CA ALA A 236 10.63 -19.06 -28.98
C ALA A 236 11.93 -18.27 -28.75
N ASP A 237 11.82 -17.05 -28.21
CA ASP A 237 12.94 -16.15 -27.96
C ASP A 237 13.37 -16.11 -26.47
N ALA A 238 12.87 -17.03 -25.66
CA ALA A 238 13.15 -17.06 -24.23
C ALA A 238 13.86 -18.33 -23.73
N ALA A 239 14.08 -19.33 -24.58
CA ALA A 239 14.56 -20.65 -24.18
C ALA A 239 15.91 -20.61 -23.43
N ASP A 240 16.85 -19.80 -23.90
CA ASP A 240 18.19 -19.67 -23.33
C ASP A 240 18.33 -18.52 -22.31
N ARG A 241 17.22 -17.97 -21.85
CA ARG A 241 17.24 -16.85 -20.92
C ARG A 241 17.28 -17.31 -19.45
N PRO A 242 17.94 -16.55 -18.55
CA PRO A 242 17.92 -16.85 -17.11
C PRO A 242 16.50 -16.96 -16.53
N ALA A 243 15.55 -16.21 -17.07
CA ALA A 243 14.15 -16.21 -16.66
C ALA A 243 13.24 -17.15 -17.49
N ALA A 244 13.78 -18.08 -18.29
CA ALA A 244 13.02 -18.95 -19.20
C ALA A 244 11.83 -19.64 -18.51
N ASN A 245 12.06 -20.24 -17.35
CA ASN A 245 11.00 -20.93 -16.59
C ASN A 245 9.93 -19.96 -16.09
N ALA A 246 10.31 -18.77 -15.64
CA ALA A 246 9.37 -17.75 -15.20
C ALA A 246 8.53 -17.22 -16.37
N LEU A 247 9.14 -17.01 -17.53
CA LEU A 247 8.46 -16.57 -18.74
C LEU A 247 7.49 -17.64 -19.27
N HIS A 248 7.87 -18.92 -19.24
CA HIS A 248 6.98 -20.02 -19.63
C HIS A 248 5.80 -20.14 -18.67
N TRP A 249 6.04 -20.09 -17.34
CA TRP A 249 4.98 -20.03 -16.35
C TRP A 249 4.02 -18.85 -16.57
N ALA A 250 4.56 -17.66 -16.85
CA ALA A 250 3.74 -16.47 -17.07
C ALA A 250 2.90 -16.58 -18.34
N ARG A 251 3.38 -17.26 -19.37
CA ARG A 251 2.63 -17.59 -20.58
C ARG A 251 1.50 -18.57 -20.27
N ASP A 252 1.79 -19.65 -19.57
CA ASP A 252 0.81 -20.65 -19.12
C ASP A 252 -0.32 -20.04 -18.30
N ARG A 253 0.02 -19.05 -17.46
CA ARG A 253 -0.93 -18.28 -16.62
C ARG A 253 -1.53 -17.06 -17.31
N LYS A 254 -1.28 -16.85 -18.61
CA LYS A 254 -1.77 -15.70 -19.39
C LYS A 254 -1.34 -14.32 -18.88
N ILE A 255 -0.33 -14.28 -18.01
CA ILE A 255 0.16 -13.02 -17.41
C ILE A 255 0.78 -12.13 -18.50
N THR A 256 1.46 -12.74 -19.46
CA THR A 256 2.16 -12.05 -20.54
C THR A 256 1.35 -11.90 -21.82
N GLU A 257 0.13 -12.43 -21.88
CA GLU A 257 -0.74 -12.36 -23.06
C GLU A 257 -0.92 -10.93 -23.62
N PRO A 258 -1.12 -9.88 -22.77
CA PRO A 258 -1.32 -8.54 -23.28
C PRO A 258 -0.09 -7.90 -23.93
N ILE A 259 1.12 -8.40 -23.64
CA ILE A 259 2.39 -7.82 -24.07
C ILE A 259 3.18 -8.69 -25.05
N ALA A 260 2.74 -9.92 -25.24
CA ALA A 260 3.38 -10.87 -26.16
C ALA A 260 2.93 -10.66 -27.61
N SER A 261 3.81 -10.96 -28.54
CA SER A 261 3.50 -10.99 -29.98
C SER A 261 3.59 -12.42 -30.48
N GLY A 262 2.47 -13.15 -30.44
CA GLY A 262 2.41 -14.56 -30.80
C GLY A 262 3.34 -15.43 -29.93
N GLU A 263 4.36 -16.02 -30.55
CA GLU A 263 5.31 -16.90 -29.87
C GLU A 263 6.54 -16.16 -29.29
N ARG A 264 6.53 -14.85 -29.31
CA ARG A 264 7.64 -14.02 -28.85
C ARG A 264 7.21 -13.06 -27.74
N ILE A 265 8.12 -12.85 -26.79
CA ILE A 265 7.93 -11.93 -25.67
C ILE A 265 8.93 -10.76 -25.69
N ASP A 266 10.02 -10.87 -26.46
CA ASP A 266 11.16 -9.95 -26.44
C ASP A 266 11.68 -9.71 -25.01
N PRO A 267 12.23 -10.72 -24.35
CA PRO A 267 12.48 -10.72 -22.90
C PRO A 267 13.42 -9.62 -22.43
N THR A 268 14.34 -9.17 -23.28
CA THR A 268 15.30 -8.09 -22.99
C THR A 268 14.78 -6.69 -23.31
N ALA A 269 13.62 -6.57 -23.94
CA ALA A 269 13.03 -5.27 -24.22
C ALA A 269 12.66 -4.57 -22.89
N PRO A 270 12.90 -3.23 -22.80
CA PRO A 270 12.37 -2.45 -21.70
C PRO A 270 10.85 -2.59 -21.64
N ILE A 271 10.31 -2.80 -20.44
CA ILE A 271 8.85 -2.81 -20.24
C ILE A 271 8.34 -1.37 -20.13
N SER A 272 7.29 -1.02 -20.86
CA SER A 272 6.64 0.29 -20.74
C SER A 272 5.71 0.34 -19.51
N HIS A 273 5.29 1.56 -19.11
CA HIS A 273 4.35 1.72 -17.98
C HIS A 273 3.02 1.01 -18.25
N GLU A 274 2.47 1.10 -19.47
CA GLU A 274 1.20 0.42 -19.79
C GLU A 274 1.34 -1.10 -19.86
N GLU A 275 2.48 -1.61 -20.33
CA GLU A 275 2.78 -3.03 -20.29
C GLU A 275 2.95 -3.55 -18.86
N LEU A 276 3.63 -2.80 -18.00
CA LEU A 276 3.73 -3.13 -16.58
C LEU A 276 2.35 -3.15 -15.90
N ALA A 277 1.49 -2.17 -16.19
CA ALA A 277 0.11 -2.15 -15.70
C ALA A 277 -0.67 -3.40 -16.15
N ALA A 278 -0.53 -3.79 -17.40
CA ALA A 278 -1.18 -4.97 -17.96
C ALA A 278 -0.70 -6.28 -17.29
N VAL A 279 0.60 -6.42 -17.11
CA VAL A 279 1.20 -7.59 -16.46
C VAL A 279 0.79 -7.69 -14.99
N LEU A 280 0.74 -6.57 -14.25
CA LEU A 280 0.29 -6.55 -12.85
C LEU A 280 -1.20 -6.87 -12.74
N TYR A 281 -2.03 -6.36 -13.65
CA TYR A 281 -3.45 -6.69 -13.71
C TYR A 281 -3.66 -8.19 -13.90
N GLN A 282 -3.00 -8.79 -14.90
CA GLN A 282 -3.11 -10.22 -15.17
C GLN A 282 -2.56 -11.06 -14.02
N TYR A 283 -1.45 -10.66 -13.42
CA TYR A 283 -0.91 -11.31 -12.23
C TYR A 283 -1.92 -11.31 -11.08
N ASN A 284 -2.61 -10.19 -10.86
CA ASN A 284 -3.66 -10.10 -9.84
C ASN A 284 -4.85 -11.02 -10.18
N ALA A 285 -5.29 -11.02 -11.42
CA ALA A 285 -6.46 -11.78 -11.88
C ALA A 285 -6.22 -13.30 -11.87
N GLU A 286 -5.03 -13.75 -12.30
CA GLU A 286 -4.74 -15.17 -12.56
C GLU A 286 -4.02 -15.86 -11.39
N VAL A 287 -3.33 -15.11 -10.53
CA VAL A 287 -2.50 -15.66 -9.47
C VAL A 287 -2.96 -15.24 -8.07
N GLN A 288 -3.10 -13.94 -7.84
CA GLN A 288 -3.45 -13.43 -6.51
C GLN A 288 -4.94 -13.56 -6.21
N LEU A 289 -5.79 -13.45 -7.23
CA LEU A 289 -7.25 -13.52 -7.12
C LEU A 289 -7.82 -12.54 -6.07
N THR A 290 -7.16 -11.39 -5.93
CA THR A 290 -7.56 -10.34 -4.98
C THR A 290 -8.58 -9.43 -5.66
N GLU A 291 -9.68 -9.14 -4.97
CA GLU A 291 -10.63 -8.13 -5.43
C GLU A 291 -9.99 -6.75 -5.35
N MET A 292 -9.87 -6.10 -6.49
CA MET A 292 -9.39 -4.74 -6.64
C MET A 292 -10.39 -3.95 -7.51
N LYS A 293 -10.39 -2.63 -7.35
CA LYS A 293 -11.36 -1.76 -8.06
C LYS A 293 -11.14 -1.82 -9.56
N GLU A 294 -12.19 -2.10 -10.31
CA GLU A 294 -12.15 -1.95 -11.77
C GLU A 294 -12.23 -0.45 -12.14
N GLY A 295 -11.37 -0.03 -13.07
CA GLY A 295 -11.39 1.33 -13.60
C GLY A 295 -12.37 1.47 -14.76
N THR A 296 -13.27 2.45 -14.71
CA THR A 296 -14.22 2.75 -15.80
C THR A 296 -13.72 3.81 -16.77
N GLY A 297 -12.58 4.47 -16.47
CA GLY A 297 -11.94 5.47 -17.31
C GLY A 297 -10.58 5.86 -16.75
N SER A 298 -9.75 6.48 -17.57
CA SER A 298 -8.43 6.96 -17.13
C SER A 298 -8.55 8.27 -16.37
N ARG A 299 -7.93 8.35 -15.21
CA ARG A 299 -7.74 9.61 -14.48
C ARG A 299 -6.53 10.41 -14.99
N PHE A 300 -5.76 9.83 -15.91
CA PHE A 300 -4.54 10.43 -16.42
C PHE A 300 -4.84 11.22 -17.69
N ARG A 301 -4.35 12.46 -17.75
CA ARG A 301 -4.65 13.40 -18.84
C ARG A 301 -3.98 13.06 -20.18
N ASP A 302 -2.91 12.25 -20.14
CA ASP A 302 -2.17 11.78 -21.29
C ASP A 302 -2.61 10.41 -21.83
N VAL A 303 -3.63 9.82 -21.22
CA VAL A 303 -4.22 8.55 -21.63
C VAL A 303 -5.57 8.80 -22.25
N LEU A 304 -5.57 9.10 -23.55
CA LEU A 304 -6.76 9.42 -24.33
C LEU A 304 -7.28 8.17 -25.05
N GLY A 305 -8.41 7.63 -24.59
CA GLY A 305 -9.24 6.72 -25.40
C GLY A 305 -8.84 5.24 -25.41
N ALA A 306 -9.25 4.53 -26.42
CA ALA A 306 -9.50 3.09 -26.51
C ALA A 306 -8.30 2.23 -26.95
N GLY A 307 -7.07 2.50 -26.48
CA GLY A 307 -5.93 1.59 -26.73
C GLY A 307 -6.14 0.21 -26.09
N LEU A 308 -5.51 -0.82 -26.61
CA LEU A 308 -5.61 -2.21 -26.11
C LEU A 308 -5.28 -2.31 -24.62
N LEU A 309 -4.37 -1.46 -24.12
CA LEU A 309 -3.92 -1.48 -22.73
C LEU A 309 -4.63 -0.45 -21.84
N HIS A 310 -5.57 0.35 -22.41
CA HIS A 310 -6.29 1.40 -21.68
C HIS A 310 -6.98 0.90 -20.40
N ARG A 311 -7.60 -0.28 -20.42
CA ARG A 311 -8.29 -0.86 -19.25
C ARG A 311 -7.32 -1.09 -18.07
N TYR A 312 -6.08 -1.47 -18.37
CA TYR A 312 -5.07 -1.73 -17.35
C TYR A 312 -4.57 -0.45 -16.70
N VAL A 313 -4.43 0.62 -17.50
CA VAL A 313 -4.09 1.95 -17.01
C VAL A 313 -5.24 2.53 -16.17
N ALA A 314 -6.49 2.31 -16.60
CA ALA A 314 -7.66 2.69 -15.80
C ALA A 314 -7.71 1.96 -14.45
N TRP A 315 -7.41 0.65 -14.44
CA TRP A 315 -7.31 -0.15 -13.22
C TRP A 315 -6.21 0.35 -12.28
N VAL A 316 -5.02 0.64 -12.78
CA VAL A 316 -3.91 1.24 -12.02
C VAL A 316 -4.38 2.54 -11.36
N GLY A 317 -5.05 3.41 -12.11
CA GLY A 317 -5.60 4.67 -11.61
C GLY A 317 -6.65 4.48 -10.52
N ALA A 318 -7.57 3.52 -10.70
CA ALA A 318 -8.64 3.23 -9.74
C ALA A 318 -8.11 2.70 -8.40
N ASN A 319 -6.93 2.07 -8.41
CA ASN A 319 -6.29 1.48 -7.24
C ASN A 319 -5.09 2.29 -6.72
N ASP A 320 -4.93 3.54 -7.14
CA ASP A 320 -3.84 4.41 -6.69
C ASP A 320 -2.42 3.85 -6.87
N ILE A 321 -2.24 2.94 -7.83
CA ILE A 321 -0.93 2.40 -8.21
C ILE A 321 -0.28 3.38 -9.18
N VAL A 322 0.04 4.59 -8.71
CA VAL A 322 0.52 5.70 -9.55
C VAL A 322 1.96 6.07 -9.24
N LEU A 323 2.66 6.60 -10.25
CA LEU A 323 4.06 6.98 -10.11
C LEU A 323 4.22 8.28 -9.33
N ASP A 324 3.42 9.29 -9.66
CA ASP A 324 3.52 10.60 -9.07
C ASP A 324 2.18 11.34 -9.06
N SER A 325 2.19 12.58 -8.62
CA SER A 325 1.03 13.47 -8.57
C SER A 325 0.86 14.34 -9.82
N SER A 326 1.65 14.13 -10.88
CA SER A 326 1.60 14.96 -12.09
C SER A 326 0.27 14.85 -12.85
N GLY A 327 -0.44 13.75 -12.63
CA GLY A 327 -1.65 13.41 -13.40
C GLY A 327 -1.34 12.85 -14.80
N GLU A 328 -0.08 12.52 -15.07
CA GLU A 328 0.36 11.82 -16.29
C GLU A 328 0.75 10.38 -15.95
N PHE A 329 0.50 9.49 -16.89
CA PHE A 329 0.89 8.07 -16.77
C PHE A 329 2.11 7.73 -17.63
N LYS A 330 2.28 8.43 -18.75
CA LYS A 330 3.33 8.21 -19.73
C LYS A 330 3.35 6.75 -20.25
N PRO A 331 2.27 6.29 -20.86
CA PRO A 331 2.03 4.86 -21.09
C PRO A 331 3.15 4.14 -21.83
N THR A 332 3.75 4.79 -22.82
CA THR A 332 4.82 4.23 -23.66
C THR A 332 6.24 4.45 -23.14
N ALA A 333 6.40 5.19 -22.03
CA ALA A 333 7.72 5.40 -21.44
C ALA A 333 8.26 4.08 -20.84
N PRO A 334 9.57 3.80 -21.00
CA PRO A 334 10.16 2.65 -20.34
C PRO A 334 10.16 2.83 -18.82
N THR A 335 9.79 1.78 -18.10
CA THR A 335 9.79 1.77 -16.62
C THR A 335 11.21 1.70 -16.11
N THR A 336 11.60 2.63 -15.24
CA THR A 336 12.89 2.58 -14.53
C THR A 336 12.82 1.67 -13.28
N ARG A 337 13.98 1.29 -12.74
CA ARG A 337 14.04 0.51 -11.50
C ARG A 337 13.45 1.26 -10.31
N ALA A 338 13.65 2.57 -10.26
CA ALA A 338 13.04 3.42 -9.22
C ALA A 338 11.52 3.45 -9.33
N GLU A 339 10.99 3.59 -10.54
CA GLU A 339 9.55 3.55 -10.80
C GLU A 339 8.96 2.16 -10.51
N LEU A 340 9.66 1.08 -10.87
CA LEU A 340 9.23 -0.28 -10.50
C LEU A 340 9.15 -0.46 -8.99
N ALA A 341 10.12 0.05 -8.22
CA ALA A 341 10.08 0.04 -6.75
C ALA A 341 8.79 0.68 -6.23
N ARG A 342 8.42 1.83 -6.79
CA ARG A 342 7.18 2.53 -6.45
C ARG A 342 5.93 1.77 -6.87
N PHE A 343 5.89 1.25 -8.09
CA PHE A 343 4.76 0.43 -8.56
C PHE A 343 4.51 -0.77 -7.65
N ILE A 344 5.54 -1.53 -7.32
CA ILE A 344 5.41 -2.71 -6.45
C ILE A 344 4.99 -2.31 -5.04
N ARG A 345 5.54 -1.23 -4.48
CA ARG A 345 5.12 -0.73 -3.17
C ARG A 345 3.66 -0.34 -3.17
N ARG A 346 3.20 0.42 -4.18
CA ARG A 346 1.80 0.82 -4.33
C ARG A 346 0.88 -0.38 -4.54
N TYR A 347 1.29 -1.31 -5.39
CA TYR A 347 0.56 -2.55 -5.59
C TYR A 347 0.44 -3.35 -4.28
N LYS A 348 1.50 -3.47 -3.49
CA LYS A 348 1.49 -4.11 -2.18
C LYS A 348 0.52 -3.46 -1.20
N LEU A 349 0.39 -2.14 -1.22
CA LEU A 349 -0.56 -1.41 -0.36
C LEU A 349 -2.01 -1.77 -0.69
N GLN A 350 -2.33 -2.06 -1.94
CA GLN A 350 -3.66 -2.46 -2.39
C GLN A 350 -3.85 -3.99 -2.33
N ASN A 351 -2.76 -4.76 -2.44
CA ASN A 351 -2.77 -6.21 -2.44
C ASN A 351 -1.84 -6.76 -1.35
N LEU A 352 -2.37 -6.97 -0.15
CA LEU A 352 -1.62 -7.45 1.02
C LEU A 352 -1.06 -8.87 0.85
N LEU A 353 -1.53 -9.62 -0.15
CA LEU A 353 -1.01 -10.97 -0.46
C LEU A 353 0.32 -10.92 -1.21
N PHE A 354 0.74 -9.77 -1.73
CA PHE A 354 2.07 -9.66 -2.34
C PHE A 354 3.15 -9.86 -1.28
N PRO A 355 4.07 -10.83 -1.44
CA PRO A 355 4.92 -11.29 -0.37
C PRO A 355 6.05 -10.32 -0.02
N ASP A 356 6.49 -10.44 1.21
CA ASP A 356 7.72 -9.87 1.73
C ASP A 356 8.82 -10.93 1.67
N PHE A 357 9.89 -10.66 0.92
CA PHE A 357 11.01 -11.59 0.79
C PHE A 357 12.09 -11.43 1.85
N SER A 358 11.95 -10.47 2.78
CA SER A 358 12.94 -10.24 3.82
C SER A 358 13.11 -11.43 4.76
N TYR A 359 12.07 -12.27 4.88
CA TYR A 359 12.05 -13.48 5.72
C TYR A 359 12.51 -14.75 4.98
N VAL A 360 12.80 -14.66 3.68
CA VAL A 360 13.30 -15.77 2.89
C VAL A 360 14.81 -15.64 2.82
N SER A 361 15.50 -16.38 3.69
CA SER A 361 16.97 -16.50 3.72
C SER A 361 17.47 -17.43 2.62
#